data_91e52430cd2249d32c5e4e5e3141d700
#
_entry.id   91e52430cd2249d32c5e4e5e3141d700
#
_cell.length_a   1.000
_cell.length_b   1.000
_cell.length_c   1.000
_cell.angle_alpha   90.00
_cell.angle_beta   90.00
_cell.angle_gamma   90.00
#
_symmetry.space_group_name_H-M   'P 1'
#
loop_
_entity.id
_entity.type
_entity.pdbx_description
1 polymer ?
#
loop_
_entity_poly.entity_id
_entity_poly.type
_entity_poly.pdbx_seq_one_letter_code
_entity_poly.pdbx_strand_id
1 'polypeptide(L)'
;MRNMKIITCLLTITSLVFTACGGGSNDIEKAKSVATTEHLKRYTEAISHDSCQGRKPFSEGADRAVNYIAHQMKEVGLKPINGDSYFQQVNIISSRTRCPDPMVLKTPKGKIPLDWLEGYTAFSARIEPEIDIDNAELVFAGYGIVAPEYGK
;
A
#
# COMPACT_ATOMS: atom_id res chain seq x y z
N MET A 1 67.00 -6.53 0.76
CA MET A 1 66.41 -5.65 -0.29
C MET A 1 65.16 -6.24 -0.93
N ARG A 2 65.02 -7.56 -1.14
CA ARG A 2 63.83 -8.20 -1.75
C ARG A 2 62.59 -8.12 -0.86
N ASN A 3 62.74 -8.34 0.46
CA ASN A 3 61.61 -8.29 1.41
C ASN A 3 61.09 -6.87 1.67
N MET A 4 61.98 -5.86 1.56
CA MET A 4 61.60 -4.45 1.75
C MET A 4 60.70 -3.94 0.60
N LYS A 5 60.95 -4.44 -0.64
CA LYS A 5 60.09 -4.09 -1.82
C LYS A 5 58.70 -4.72 -1.71
N ILE A 6 58.60 -5.94 -1.14
CA ILE A 6 57.31 -6.62 -0.93
C ILE A 6 56.49 -5.91 0.15
N ILE A 7 57.11 -5.48 1.24
CA ILE A 7 56.44 -4.73 2.33
C ILE A 7 55.95 -3.36 1.82
N THR A 8 56.74 -2.66 1.01
CA THR A 8 56.34 -1.38 0.43
C THR A 8 55.17 -1.56 -0.55
N CYS A 9 55.19 -2.62 -1.36
CA CYS A 9 54.09 -2.93 -2.28
C CYS A 9 52.79 -3.31 -1.53
N LEU A 10 52.88 -4.08 -0.43
CA LEU A 10 51.72 -4.40 0.41
C LEU A 10 51.14 -3.15 1.10
N LEU A 11 52.00 -2.24 1.59
CA LEU A 11 51.50 -0.97 2.24
C LEU A 11 50.82 -0.07 1.22
N THR A 12 51.29 -0.01 -0.02
CA THR A 12 50.64 0.83 -1.06
C THR A 12 49.29 0.25 -1.51
N ILE A 13 49.13 -1.06 -1.57
CA ILE A 13 47.88 -1.75 -1.91
C ILE A 13 46.85 -1.55 -0.80
N THR A 14 47.25 -1.63 0.47
CA THR A 14 46.35 -1.41 1.64
C THR A 14 45.88 0.02 1.71
N SER A 15 46.69 1.00 1.33
CA SER A 15 46.35 2.43 1.29
C SER A 15 45.28 2.77 0.20
N LEU A 16 45.27 2.06 -0.92
CA LEU A 16 44.29 2.26 -2.00
C LEU A 16 42.91 1.73 -1.66
N VAL A 17 42.78 0.76 -0.76
CA VAL A 17 41.48 0.18 -0.40
C VAL A 17 40.68 1.09 0.56
N PHE A 18 41.36 1.95 1.32
CA PHE A 18 40.68 2.86 2.28
C PHE A 18 40.11 4.12 1.65
N THR A 19 40.39 4.44 0.39
CA THR A 19 39.85 5.65 -0.27
C THR A 19 38.52 5.43 -1.00
N ALA A 20 37.98 4.21 -1.01
CA ALA A 20 36.76 3.87 -1.77
C ALA A 20 35.43 4.13 -1.04
N CYS A 21 35.43 4.60 0.21
CA CYS A 21 34.21 4.82 1.00
C CYS A 21 33.91 6.31 1.32
N GLY A 22 34.29 7.24 0.45
CA GLY A 22 34.15 8.69 0.68
C GLY A 22 32.98 9.39 -0.03
N GLY A 23 32.02 8.65 -0.64
CA GLY A 23 31.03 9.25 -1.54
C GLY A 23 29.66 9.62 -0.93
N GLY A 24 29.40 9.34 0.34
CA GLY A 24 28.01 9.36 0.84
C GLY A 24 27.45 10.70 1.37
N SER A 25 28.27 11.64 1.81
CA SER A 25 27.79 12.85 2.48
C SER A 25 27.28 13.93 1.50
N ASN A 26 27.97 14.10 0.39
CA ASN A 26 27.61 15.12 -0.61
C ASN A 26 26.32 14.75 -1.37
N ASP A 27 26.06 13.46 -1.59
CA ASP A 27 24.87 13.01 -2.29
C ASP A 27 23.61 13.15 -1.41
N ILE A 28 23.76 12.96 -0.09
CA ILE A 28 22.66 13.16 0.87
C ILE A 28 22.30 14.65 0.96
N GLU A 29 23.28 15.54 1.07
CA GLU A 29 23.05 16.99 1.11
C GLU A 29 22.45 17.51 -0.22
N LYS A 30 22.91 16.99 -1.34
CA LYS A 30 22.34 17.27 -2.65
C LYS A 30 20.91 16.77 -2.76
N ALA A 31 20.59 15.57 -2.27
CA ALA A 31 19.23 15.05 -2.23
C ALA A 31 18.31 15.90 -1.34
N LYS A 32 18.77 16.34 -0.17
CA LYS A 32 18.02 17.23 0.72
C LYS A 32 17.74 18.58 0.07
N SER A 33 18.66 19.12 -0.69
CA SER A 33 18.49 20.43 -1.34
C SER A 33 17.40 20.46 -2.42
N VAL A 34 17.04 19.29 -3.00
CA VAL A 34 15.94 19.16 -3.97
C VAL A 34 14.59 18.87 -3.32
N ALA A 35 14.57 18.35 -2.08
CA ALA A 35 13.36 18.10 -1.33
C ALA A 35 12.87 19.37 -0.61
N THR A 36 12.41 20.35 -1.37
CA THR A 36 11.96 21.64 -0.84
C THR A 36 10.50 21.58 -0.40
N THR A 37 10.12 22.45 0.52
CA THR A 37 8.71 22.63 0.94
C THR A 37 7.82 22.98 -0.24
N GLU A 38 8.32 23.72 -1.21
CA GLU A 38 7.59 24.12 -2.41
C GLU A 38 7.28 22.91 -3.31
N HIS A 39 8.25 22.02 -3.52
CA HIS A 39 8.03 20.78 -4.27
C HIS A 39 7.00 19.88 -3.56
N LEU A 40 7.13 19.70 -2.24
CA LEU A 40 6.18 18.92 -1.45
C LEU A 40 4.77 19.52 -1.53
N LYS A 41 4.64 20.82 -1.38
CA LYS A 41 3.36 21.53 -1.52
C LYS A 41 2.74 21.28 -2.88
N ARG A 42 3.49 21.51 -3.96
CA ARG A 42 3.02 21.32 -5.35
C ARG A 42 2.51 19.89 -5.59
N TYR A 43 3.28 18.88 -5.17
CA TYR A 43 2.88 17.49 -5.36
C TYR A 43 1.64 17.14 -4.53
N THR A 44 1.59 17.60 -3.29
CA THR A 44 0.44 17.36 -2.41
C THR A 44 -0.82 18.04 -2.96
N GLU A 45 -0.74 19.29 -3.36
CA GLU A 45 -1.85 20.03 -3.97
C GLU A 45 -2.39 19.31 -5.21
N ALA A 46 -1.50 18.85 -6.09
CA ALA A 46 -1.90 18.18 -7.32
C ALA A 46 -2.67 16.87 -7.06
N ILE A 47 -2.17 16.02 -6.15
CA ILE A 47 -2.82 14.73 -5.86
C ILE A 47 -4.02 14.84 -4.92
N SER A 48 -4.12 15.91 -4.13
CA SER A 48 -5.27 16.17 -3.25
C SER A 48 -6.36 17.02 -3.89
N HIS A 49 -6.15 17.52 -5.10
CA HIS A 49 -7.10 18.33 -5.82
C HIS A 49 -8.42 17.59 -6.06
N ASP A 50 -9.54 18.32 -6.05
CA ASP A 50 -10.89 17.76 -6.20
C ASP A 50 -11.08 16.94 -7.49
N SER A 51 -10.34 17.28 -8.55
CA SER A 51 -10.34 16.50 -9.79
C SER A 51 -9.87 15.06 -9.61
N CYS A 52 -9.10 14.77 -8.57
CA CYS A 52 -8.67 13.42 -8.22
C CYS A 52 -9.74 12.62 -7.44
N GLN A 53 -10.88 13.23 -7.07
CA GLN A 53 -12.05 12.55 -6.48
C GLN A 53 -11.68 11.62 -5.31
N GLY A 54 -10.76 12.04 -4.46
CA GLY A 54 -10.23 11.22 -3.36
C GLY A 54 -9.42 9.98 -3.82
N ARG A 55 -9.07 9.87 -5.09
CA ARG A 55 -8.29 8.76 -5.68
C ARG A 55 -8.92 7.38 -5.44
N LYS A 56 -10.25 7.34 -5.41
CA LYS A 56 -10.98 6.10 -5.20
C LYS A 56 -10.66 5.10 -6.31
N PRO A 57 -10.31 3.85 -6.01
CA PRO A 57 -10.13 2.82 -7.03
C PRO A 57 -11.34 2.73 -7.98
N PHE A 58 -11.09 2.41 -9.24
CA PHE A 58 -12.09 2.35 -10.33
C PHE A 58 -12.74 3.70 -10.66
N SER A 59 -12.09 4.82 -10.37
CA SER A 59 -12.58 6.16 -10.73
C SER A 59 -11.57 6.87 -11.63
N GLU A 60 -12.08 7.77 -12.48
CA GLU A 60 -11.22 8.66 -13.27
C GLU A 60 -10.28 9.50 -12.41
N GLY A 61 -10.67 9.80 -11.16
CA GLY A 61 -9.84 10.53 -10.23
C GLY A 61 -8.60 9.74 -9.81
N ALA A 62 -8.73 8.41 -9.64
CA ALA A 62 -7.58 7.54 -9.43
C ALA A 62 -6.66 7.53 -10.65
N ASP A 63 -7.23 7.41 -11.87
CA ASP A 63 -6.46 7.40 -13.11
C ASP A 63 -5.68 8.71 -13.32
N ARG A 64 -6.30 9.86 -13.03
CA ARG A 64 -5.62 11.15 -13.08
C ARG A 64 -4.45 11.22 -12.11
N ALA A 65 -4.64 10.75 -10.88
CA ALA A 65 -3.60 10.76 -9.86
C ALA A 65 -2.41 9.88 -10.24
N VAL A 66 -2.64 8.63 -10.69
CA VAL A 66 -1.55 7.72 -11.06
C VAL A 66 -0.81 8.18 -12.32
N ASN A 67 -1.52 8.76 -13.29
CA ASN A 67 -0.90 9.33 -14.48
C ASN A 67 -0.05 10.56 -14.14
N TYR A 68 -0.53 11.42 -13.24
CA TYR A 68 0.26 12.54 -12.74
C TYR A 68 1.55 12.06 -12.07
N ILE A 69 1.47 11.05 -11.20
CA ILE A 69 2.64 10.49 -10.52
C ILE A 69 3.63 9.91 -11.53
N ALA A 70 3.16 9.13 -12.50
CA ALA A 70 4.01 8.56 -13.55
C ALA A 70 4.70 9.65 -14.37
N HIS A 71 3.99 10.74 -14.71
CA HIS A 71 4.57 11.90 -15.39
C HIS A 71 5.67 12.54 -14.54
N GLN A 72 5.43 12.79 -13.25
CA GLN A 72 6.44 13.38 -12.37
C GLN A 72 7.67 12.47 -12.21
N MET A 73 7.48 11.15 -12.11
CA MET A 73 8.60 10.20 -12.08
C MET A 73 9.47 10.31 -13.33
N LYS A 74 8.84 10.45 -14.49
CA LYS A 74 9.55 10.64 -15.75
C LYS A 74 10.30 11.98 -15.80
N GLU A 75 9.67 13.07 -15.35
CA GLU A 75 10.25 14.41 -15.33
C GLU A 75 11.51 14.49 -14.45
N VAL A 76 11.53 13.79 -13.31
CA VAL A 76 12.70 13.73 -12.44
C VAL A 76 13.74 12.70 -12.91
N GLY A 77 13.55 12.08 -14.07
CA GLY A 77 14.51 11.16 -14.68
C GLY A 77 14.54 9.75 -14.07
N LEU A 78 13.53 9.35 -13.31
CA LEU A 78 13.42 7.96 -12.86
C LEU A 78 13.17 7.05 -14.06
N LYS A 79 13.79 5.89 -14.03
CA LYS A 79 13.53 4.85 -15.04
C LYS A 79 12.37 3.95 -14.60
N PRO A 80 11.52 3.52 -15.53
CA PRO A 80 10.48 2.53 -15.21
C PRO A 80 11.13 1.22 -14.76
N ILE A 81 10.49 0.52 -13.81
CA ILE A 81 11.00 -0.75 -13.25
C ILE A 81 10.30 -1.94 -13.91
N ASN A 82 9.07 -1.76 -14.39
CA ASN A 82 8.27 -2.82 -15.00
C ASN A 82 8.34 -2.75 -16.53
N GLY A 83 9.46 -3.19 -17.11
CA GLY A 83 9.75 -2.99 -18.53
C GLY A 83 9.83 -1.49 -18.86
N ASP A 84 9.02 -1.03 -19.80
CA ASP A 84 8.92 0.38 -20.19
C ASP A 84 7.79 1.14 -19.45
N SER A 85 7.19 0.52 -18.42
CA SER A 85 6.04 1.05 -17.71
C SER A 85 6.38 1.51 -16.30
N TYR A 86 5.82 2.66 -15.89
CA TYR A 86 5.81 3.13 -14.51
C TYR A 86 4.69 2.49 -13.69
N PHE A 87 3.84 1.68 -14.28
CA PHE A 87 2.69 1.07 -13.64
C PHE A 87 2.92 -0.42 -13.38
N GLN A 88 2.48 -0.86 -12.22
CA GLN A 88 2.31 -2.27 -11.89
C GLN A 88 0.82 -2.60 -11.97
N GLN A 89 0.47 -3.60 -12.76
CA GLN A 89 -0.90 -4.09 -12.82
C GLN A 89 -1.24 -4.87 -11.55
N VAL A 90 -2.29 -4.43 -10.85
CA VAL A 90 -2.83 -5.12 -9.67
C VAL A 90 -4.30 -5.43 -9.93
N ASN A 91 -4.66 -6.71 -9.84
CA ASN A 91 -6.04 -7.14 -9.98
C ASN A 91 -6.80 -6.84 -8.69
N ILE A 92 -7.76 -5.94 -8.76
CA ILE A 92 -8.61 -5.54 -7.64
C ILE A 92 -10.06 -5.84 -8.00
N ILE A 93 -10.84 -6.27 -7.02
CA ILE A 93 -12.27 -6.53 -7.18
C ILE A 93 -13.03 -5.61 -6.24
N SER A 94 -14.04 -4.93 -6.78
CA SER A 94 -15.00 -4.19 -5.99
C SER A 94 -16.24 -5.05 -5.79
N SER A 95 -16.58 -5.32 -4.55
CA SER A 95 -17.82 -6.03 -4.20
C SER A 95 -18.77 -5.10 -3.44
N ARG A 96 -20.05 -5.23 -3.71
CA ARG A 96 -21.12 -4.55 -2.98
C ARG A 96 -22.13 -5.58 -2.55
N THR A 97 -22.23 -5.80 -1.24
CA THR A 97 -23.25 -6.67 -0.68
C THR A 97 -24.59 -5.95 -0.65
N ARG A 98 -25.63 -6.66 -0.99
CA ARG A 98 -27.03 -6.24 -0.87
C ARG A 98 -27.84 -7.45 -0.41
N CYS A 99 -28.59 -7.31 0.68
CA CYS A 99 -29.49 -8.34 1.16
C CYS A 99 -30.92 -7.83 0.92
N PRO A 100 -31.67 -8.39 -0.02
CA PRO A 100 -33.00 -7.89 -0.40
C PRO A 100 -34.06 -8.19 0.67
N ASP A 101 -33.93 -9.31 1.37
CA ASP A 101 -34.90 -9.80 2.34
C ASP A 101 -34.40 -9.60 3.78
N PRO A 102 -35.32 -9.44 4.76
CA PRO A 102 -34.97 -9.43 6.17
C PRO A 102 -34.31 -10.76 6.59
N MET A 103 -33.25 -10.66 7.36
CA MET A 103 -32.69 -11.82 8.03
C MET A 103 -33.59 -12.22 9.18
N VAL A 104 -33.94 -13.51 9.31
CA VAL A 104 -34.74 -14.03 10.43
C VAL A 104 -33.82 -14.76 11.39
N LEU A 105 -33.58 -14.17 12.55
CA LEU A 105 -32.85 -14.80 13.63
C LEU A 105 -33.81 -15.72 14.41
N LYS A 106 -33.55 -17.05 14.40
CA LYS A 106 -34.30 -18.03 15.16
C LYS A 106 -33.66 -18.21 16.53
N THR A 107 -34.41 -17.95 17.59
CA THR A 107 -33.95 -18.08 18.97
C THR A 107 -34.88 -19.03 19.74
N PRO A 108 -34.46 -19.56 20.92
CA PRO A 108 -35.35 -20.34 21.76
C PRO A 108 -36.61 -19.58 22.22
N LYS A 109 -36.57 -18.27 22.21
CA LYS A 109 -37.67 -17.37 22.60
C LYS A 109 -38.59 -16.94 21.45
N GLY A 110 -38.24 -17.31 20.21
CA GLY A 110 -39.02 -16.95 19.02
C GLY A 110 -38.14 -16.46 17.86
N LYS A 111 -38.80 -15.96 16.84
CA LYS A 111 -38.17 -15.41 15.62
C LYS A 111 -38.08 -13.91 15.71
N ILE A 112 -36.94 -13.36 15.35
CA ILE A 112 -36.66 -11.92 15.33
C ILE A 112 -36.30 -11.56 13.87
N PRO A 113 -37.15 -10.82 13.15
CA PRO A 113 -36.80 -10.28 11.84
C PRO A 113 -35.83 -9.09 12.02
N LEU A 114 -34.83 -8.99 11.18
CA LEU A 114 -33.85 -7.92 11.16
C LEU A 114 -33.79 -7.36 9.74
N ASP A 115 -34.03 -6.06 9.62
CA ASP A 115 -33.97 -5.36 8.32
C ASP A 115 -32.55 -5.00 7.95
N TRP A 116 -32.26 -5.06 6.65
CA TRP A 116 -30.95 -4.69 6.12
C TRP A 116 -30.60 -3.23 6.39
N LEU A 117 -29.40 -2.97 6.91
CA LEU A 117 -28.85 -1.68 7.33
C LEU A 117 -29.45 -1.08 8.61
N GLU A 118 -30.62 -1.53 9.07
CA GLU A 118 -31.23 -1.09 10.33
C GLU A 118 -30.97 -2.08 11.45
N GLY A 119 -31.23 -3.35 11.21
CA GLY A 119 -31.07 -4.41 12.19
C GLY A 119 -29.78 -5.21 12.04
N TYR A 120 -29.22 -5.26 10.83
CA TYR A 120 -27.97 -5.97 10.58
C TYR A 120 -27.24 -5.43 9.34
N THR A 121 -25.95 -5.74 9.27
CA THR A 121 -25.12 -5.63 8.06
C THR A 121 -24.38 -6.94 7.85
N ALA A 122 -24.12 -7.30 6.61
CA ALA A 122 -23.34 -8.48 6.28
C ALA A 122 -22.39 -8.18 5.11
N PHE A 123 -21.28 -8.86 5.09
CA PHE A 123 -20.37 -8.87 3.92
C PHE A 123 -19.77 -10.27 3.78
N SER A 124 -19.36 -10.59 2.59
CA SER A 124 -18.65 -11.84 2.32
C SER A 124 -17.31 -11.56 1.66
N ALA A 125 -16.32 -12.34 2.06
CA ALA A 125 -15.01 -12.37 1.39
C ALA A 125 -15.01 -13.23 0.12
N ARG A 126 -16.09 -13.98 -0.14
CA ARG A 126 -16.22 -14.77 -1.36
C ARG A 126 -16.50 -13.86 -2.54
N ILE A 127 -15.84 -14.16 -3.66
CA ILE A 127 -16.00 -13.45 -4.93
C ILE A 127 -17.01 -14.24 -5.78
N GLU A 128 -18.26 -14.19 -5.33
CA GLU A 128 -19.38 -14.91 -5.97
C GLU A 128 -20.52 -13.91 -6.22
N PRO A 129 -21.24 -14.02 -7.33
CA PRO A 129 -22.32 -13.10 -7.66
C PRO A 129 -23.50 -13.20 -6.69
N GLU A 130 -23.71 -14.36 -6.11
CA GLU A 130 -24.78 -14.62 -5.16
C GLU A 130 -24.29 -15.64 -4.12
N ILE A 131 -24.67 -15.40 -2.86
CA ILE A 131 -24.36 -16.30 -1.74
C ILE A 131 -25.67 -16.50 -0.99
N ASP A 132 -26.16 -17.72 -1.04
CA ASP A 132 -27.34 -18.14 -0.28
C ASP A 132 -26.90 -18.78 1.04
N ILE A 133 -27.53 -18.34 2.14
CA ILE A 133 -27.29 -18.84 3.49
C ILE A 133 -28.65 -19.11 4.15
N ASP A 134 -29.06 -20.38 4.17
CA ASP A 134 -30.28 -20.81 4.84
C ASP A 134 -29.96 -21.61 6.07
N ASN A 135 -30.72 -21.34 7.15
CA ASN A 135 -30.64 -22.04 8.43
C ASN A 135 -29.23 -22.24 9.01
N ALA A 136 -28.32 -21.31 8.74
CA ALA A 136 -26.98 -21.35 9.30
C ALA A 136 -26.99 -21.03 10.80
N GLU A 137 -26.11 -21.69 11.53
CA GLU A 137 -25.88 -21.38 12.93
C GLU A 137 -25.11 -20.03 13.04
N LEU A 138 -25.55 -19.18 13.97
CA LEU A 138 -24.89 -17.95 14.30
C LEU A 138 -24.03 -18.13 15.55
N VAL A 139 -22.74 -17.79 15.42
CA VAL A 139 -21.79 -17.82 16.53
C VAL A 139 -21.37 -16.40 16.87
N PHE A 140 -21.50 -16.02 18.12
CA PHE A 140 -21.03 -14.73 18.59
C PHE A 140 -19.51 -14.78 18.79
N ALA A 141 -18.77 -14.06 17.97
CA ALA A 141 -17.30 -14.05 17.97
C ALA A 141 -16.70 -12.78 18.64
N GLY A 142 -17.53 -11.92 19.23
CA GLY A 142 -17.07 -10.64 19.78
C GLY A 142 -16.36 -9.81 18.71
N TYR A 143 -15.15 -9.36 19.01
CA TYR A 143 -14.34 -8.59 18.05
C TYR A 143 -13.55 -9.47 17.05
N GLY A 144 -13.65 -10.81 17.15
CA GLY A 144 -12.87 -11.73 16.32
C GLY A 144 -11.37 -11.65 16.57
N ILE A 145 -10.94 -11.18 17.73
CA ILE A 145 -9.54 -11.02 18.09
C ILE A 145 -9.09 -12.24 18.87
N VAL A 146 -7.99 -12.86 18.43
CA VAL A 146 -7.27 -13.88 19.16
C VAL A 146 -5.94 -13.28 19.58
N ALA A 147 -5.75 -13.02 20.85
CA ALA A 147 -4.57 -12.37 21.42
C ALA A 147 -4.13 -13.09 22.70
N PRO A 148 -3.51 -14.27 22.56
CA PRO A 148 -3.11 -15.10 23.71
C PRO A 148 -2.16 -14.38 24.66
N GLU A 149 -1.35 -13.45 24.15
CA GLU A 149 -0.42 -12.62 24.93
C GLU A 149 -1.14 -11.67 25.91
N TYR A 150 -2.44 -11.40 25.71
CA TYR A 150 -3.30 -10.63 26.62
C TYR A 150 -4.36 -11.50 27.34
N GLY A 151 -4.24 -12.83 27.27
CA GLY A 151 -5.18 -13.76 27.90
C GLY A 151 -6.59 -13.75 27.27
N LYS A 152 -6.69 -13.42 25.99
CA LYS A 152 -7.95 -13.34 25.22
C LYS A 152 -7.91 -14.24 24.00
#